data_355c3979466c86afcef0132867d761d7
#
_entry.id   355c3979466c86afcef0132867d761d7
#
_cell.length_a   1.000
_cell.length_b   1.000
_cell.length_c   1.000
_cell.angle_alpha   90.00
_cell.angle_beta   90.00
_cell.angle_gamma   90.00
#
_symmetry.space_group_name_H-M   'P 1'
#
loop_
_entity.id
_entity.type
_entity.pdbx_description
1 polymer ?
#
loop_
_entity_poly.entity_id
_entity_poly.type
_entity_poly.pdbx_seq_one_letter_code
_entity_poly.pdbx_strand_id
1 'polypeptide(L)'
;MIENQTDKYQDAYQKALSNIQDPTDVQKKALEYGEELEKTIKNIILFNIETTNNKHSMMNCYIKACCDKQEFADYKFVVGVKTLEEKEFLKGKFSNVDIVSQKELGYKEAAATSKIIISNKRMPYYFMARKEQIYVRLFEDSFYEDIQEYSTKENIDQRRMVTRDLLNASYIFSRDSKMTEEYLKENYQLRSIYSGEIIEMDKVDPEKFSQILEQICKNEKIENTVTCKDEKKKILIYADYRGAKWWHPMLKRILDDIDYQKYDITLVSQIVRNAAQIKVLQALNKNIRILMRSGHMNAEKEEYVKYHCMIGKYLELNNYQELRQEISRDTIQNEWYRIFGEASFDKVIVCDNMAQKQMGLWHMLILQSDIPEKYVIAYRNFESEYKMMQGNEEYANKVNNYIKNCNQYDKMYLISNEACNYVRENFDINTKLEVLKDRIPKEFAVTQKVNHCYYQNDQFFVLNQQGSGGNLTITVVKEPEKTKYNCVTNITNYSEENFEKLLSRFLEIKEEKAHAKLYLLDNIRYVSDAVYAQLDDMDLRDDVYVVCGVDLNDQYLAKFDQYLIYDYDNPEEDIYLDEARKLITICE
;
A
#
# COMPACT_ATOMS: atom_id res chain seq x y z
N MET A 1 -38.53 -10.47 0.30
CA MET A 1 -37.26 -9.75 0.61
C MET A 1 -36.12 -10.07 -0.37
N ILE A 2 -36.07 -11.24 -0.97
CA ILE A 2 -35.03 -11.62 -1.95
C ILE A 2 -35.29 -10.99 -3.34
N GLU A 3 -36.57 -10.82 -3.75
CA GLU A 3 -36.91 -10.22 -5.04
C GLU A 3 -36.57 -8.72 -5.17
N ASN A 4 -36.69 -7.91 -4.12
CA ASN A 4 -36.32 -6.48 -4.17
C ASN A 4 -34.78 -6.22 -4.18
N GLN A 5 -33.98 -7.20 -3.80
CA GLN A 5 -32.52 -7.07 -3.91
C GLN A 5 -32.04 -7.31 -5.34
N THR A 6 -32.71 -8.16 -6.11
CA THR A 6 -32.36 -8.48 -7.49
C THR A 6 -32.47 -7.25 -8.41
N ASP A 7 -33.49 -6.40 -8.21
CA ASP A 7 -33.71 -5.21 -9.04
C ASP A 7 -32.62 -4.13 -8.84
N LYS A 8 -32.16 -3.93 -7.61
CA LYS A 8 -31.10 -2.95 -7.32
C LYS A 8 -29.73 -3.32 -7.94
N TYR A 9 -29.53 -4.59 -8.22
CA TYR A 9 -28.29 -5.12 -8.83
C TYR A 9 -28.37 -5.22 -10.34
N GLN A 10 -29.55 -5.19 -10.89
CA GLN A 10 -29.75 -5.22 -12.33
C GLN A 10 -29.14 -3.99 -13.00
N ASP A 11 -29.20 -2.81 -12.36
CA ASP A 11 -28.56 -1.58 -12.83
C ASP A 11 -27.02 -1.68 -12.80
N ALA A 12 -26.45 -2.26 -11.74
CA ALA A 12 -25.01 -2.49 -11.64
C ALA A 12 -24.54 -3.52 -12.68
N TYR A 13 -25.34 -4.56 -12.92
CA TYR A 13 -25.10 -5.56 -13.94
C TYR A 13 -25.16 -4.96 -15.35
N GLN A 14 -26.20 -4.18 -15.66
CA GLN A 14 -26.34 -3.52 -16.96
C GLN A 14 -25.20 -2.50 -17.17
N LYS A 15 -24.81 -1.77 -16.14
CA LYS A 15 -23.67 -0.85 -16.20
C LYS A 15 -22.34 -1.58 -16.40
N ALA A 16 -22.14 -2.74 -15.79
CA ALA A 16 -20.96 -3.56 -16.00
C ALA A 16 -20.95 -4.17 -17.39
N LEU A 17 -22.09 -4.66 -17.88
CA LEU A 17 -22.27 -5.13 -19.26
C LEU A 17 -22.00 -4.02 -20.29
N SER A 18 -22.50 -2.80 -20.07
CA SER A 18 -22.24 -1.68 -20.97
C SER A 18 -20.76 -1.32 -21.00
N ASN A 19 -20.07 -1.35 -19.86
CA ASN A 19 -18.62 -1.14 -19.80
C ASN A 19 -17.82 -2.23 -20.52
N ILE A 20 -18.37 -3.44 -20.68
CA ILE A 20 -17.75 -4.52 -21.45
C ILE A 20 -18.09 -4.42 -22.92
N GLN A 21 -19.26 -3.91 -23.27
CA GLN A 21 -19.65 -3.66 -24.66
C GLN A 21 -18.84 -2.50 -25.27
N ASP A 22 -18.48 -1.50 -24.44
CA ASP A 22 -17.61 -0.37 -24.82
C ASP A 22 -16.48 -0.20 -23.81
N PRO A 23 -15.56 -1.19 -23.71
CA PRO A 23 -14.50 -1.15 -22.72
C PRO A 23 -13.46 -0.08 -23.07
N THR A 24 -12.96 0.64 -22.06
CA THR A 24 -11.78 1.48 -22.24
C THR A 24 -10.61 0.64 -22.77
N ASP A 25 -9.65 1.27 -23.46
CA ASP A 25 -8.46 0.57 -24.00
C ASP A 25 -7.73 -0.24 -22.90
N VAL A 26 -7.68 0.31 -21.67
CA VAL A 26 -7.06 -0.35 -20.52
C VAL A 26 -7.85 -1.60 -20.09
N GLN A 27 -9.17 -1.51 -20.04
CA GLN A 27 -10.05 -2.65 -19.72
C GLN A 27 -9.98 -3.72 -20.79
N LYS A 28 -10.08 -3.31 -22.06
CA LYS A 28 -9.99 -4.22 -23.21
C LYS A 28 -8.71 -5.06 -23.17
N LYS A 29 -7.57 -4.43 -22.94
CA LYS A 29 -6.27 -5.12 -22.88
C LYS A 29 -6.18 -6.11 -21.72
N ALA A 30 -6.75 -5.78 -20.55
CA ALA A 30 -6.78 -6.68 -19.40
C ALA A 30 -7.68 -7.89 -19.64
N LEU A 31 -8.86 -7.70 -20.26
CA LEU A 31 -9.78 -8.76 -20.62
C LEU A 31 -9.18 -9.70 -21.66
N GLU A 32 -8.66 -9.15 -22.76
CA GLU A 32 -8.02 -9.94 -23.82
C GLU A 32 -6.83 -10.75 -23.29
N TYR A 33 -6.06 -10.20 -22.34
CA TYR A 33 -4.97 -10.94 -21.70
C TYR A 33 -5.49 -11.99 -20.71
N GLY A 34 -6.55 -11.70 -19.96
CA GLY A 34 -7.22 -12.64 -19.06
C GLY A 34 -7.71 -13.89 -19.79
N GLU A 35 -8.35 -13.72 -20.96
CA GLU A 35 -8.77 -14.84 -21.81
C GLU A 35 -7.57 -15.70 -22.28
N GLU A 36 -6.42 -15.09 -22.54
CA GLU A 36 -5.21 -15.81 -22.95
C GLU A 36 -4.54 -16.58 -21.79
N LEU A 37 -4.74 -16.15 -20.52
CA LEU A 37 -4.19 -16.85 -19.36
C LEU A 37 -4.78 -18.25 -19.14
N GLU A 38 -5.98 -18.52 -19.68
CA GLU A 38 -6.61 -19.85 -19.61
C GLU A 38 -5.90 -20.88 -20.50
N LYS A 39 -5.12 -20.43 -21.49
CA LYS A 39 -4.39 -21.32 -22.39
C LYS A 39 -3.18 -21.95 -21.68
N THR A 40 -2.82 -23.15 -22.11
CA THR A 40 -1.63 -23.85 -21.61
C THR A 40 -0.33 -23.17 -22.05
N ILE A 41 0.69 -23.28 -21.22
CA ILE A 41 2.05 -22.84 -21.58
C ILE A 41 2.56 -23.67 -22.75
N LYS A 42 3.17 -23.00 -23.70
CA LYS A 42 3.74 -23.56 -24.93
C LYS A 42 5.26 -23.39 -24.95
N ASN A 43 5.94 -24.24 -25.70
CA ASN A 43 7.37 -24.06 -25.95
C ASN A 43 7.62 -22.86 -26.88
N ILE A 44 7.42 -21.68 -26.35
CA ILE A 44 7.63 -20.39 -27.02
C ILE A 44 8.67 -19.60 -26.22
N ILE A 45 9.60 -18.97 -26.93
CA ILE A 45 10.48 -17.94 -26.39
C ILE A 45 10.02 -16.60 -26.96
N LEU A 46 9.52 -15.72 -26.08
CA LEU A 46 9.11 -14.37 -26.44
C LEU A 46 10.23 -13.37 -26.14
N PHE A 47 10.75 -12.72 -27.15
CA PHE A 47 11.63 -11.56 -27.01
C PHE A 47 10.82 -10.28 -27.11
N ASN A 48 10.59 -9.61 -26.00
CA ASN A 48 9.88 -8.33 -25.95
C ASN A 48 10.90 -7.20 -26.04
N ILE A 49 10.99 -6.57 -27.21
CA ILE A 49 12.09 -5.65 -27.53
C ILE A 49 11.63 -4.21 -27.68
N GLU A 50 12.49 -3.27 -27.29
CA GLU A 50 12.40 -1.87 -27.68
C GLU A 50 13.36 -1.62 -28.84
N THR A 51 12.82 -1.21 -29.96
CA THR A 51 13.62 -0.80 -31.10
C THR A 51 14.02 0.66 -30.88
N THR A 52 15.13 0.90 -30.24
CA THR A 52 15.78 2.18 -30.34
C THR A 52 16.30 2.37 -31.77
N ASN A 53 16.37 3.60 -32.28
CA ASN A 53 16.87 3.92 -33.62
C ASN A 53 18.32 3.42 -33.90
N ASN A 54 18.95 2.77 -32.94
CA ASN A 54 20.27 2.17 -33.07
C ASN A 54 20.18 0.80 -33.76
N LYS A 55 20.76 0.71 -34.95
CA LYS A 55 20.85 -0.47 -35.79
C LYS A 55 21.50 -1.72 -35.14
N HIS A 56 22.03 -1.60 -33.93
CA HIS A 56 22.75 -2.64 -33.18
C HIS A 56 22.17 -2.91 -31.80
N SER A 57 20.83 -3.13 -31.70
CA SER A 57 20.26 -3.63 -30.44
C SER A 57 20.91 -4.96 -30.09
N MET A 58 21.44 -5.11 -28.87
CA MET A 58 21.96 -6.37 -28.32
C MET A 58 20.94 -7.50 -28.44
N MET A 59 19.66 -7.18 -28.31
CA MET A 59 18.58 -8.13 -28.48
C MET A 59 18.58 -8.84 -29.82
N ASN A 60 18.95 -8.16 -30.91
CA ASN A 60 19.05 -8.79 -32.24
C ASN A 60 20.13 -9.86 -32.27
N CYS A 61 21.25 -9.66 -31.56
CA CYS A 61 22.33 -10.62 -31.46
C CYS A 61 21.91 -11.83 -30.61
N TYR A 62 21.18 -11.59 -29.50
CA TYR A 62 20.69 -12.67 -28.65
C TYR A 62 19.63 -13.52 -29.35
N ILE A 63 18.68 -12.88 -30.07
CA ILE A 63 17.68 -13.60 -30.88
C ILE A 63 18.37 -14.54 -31.87
N LYS A 64 19.36 -14.03 -32.65
CA LYS A 64 20.08 -14.84 -33.61
C LYS A 64 20.82 -16.01 -32.94
N ALA A 65 21.57 -15.73 -31.86
CA ALA A 65 22.31 -16.77 -31.14
C ALA A 65 21.39 -17.88 -30.62
N CYS A 66 20.19 -17.57 -30.19
CA CYS A 66 19.22 -18.57 -29.76
C CYS A 66 18.60 -19.33 -30.95
N CYS A 67 18.24 -18.64 -32.04
CA CYS A 67 17.61 -19.26 -33.20
C CYS A 67 18.53 -20.24 -33.91
N ASP A 68 19.85 -20.02 -33.85
CA ASP A 68 20.85 -20.85 -34.55
C ASP A 68 21.26 -22.11 -33.74
N LYS A 69 20.79 -22.26 -32.49
CA LYS A 69 21.13 -23.38 -31.61
C LYS A 69 20.13 -24.54 -31.71
N GLN A 70 20.66 -25.75 -31.80
CA GLN A 70 19.88 -26.99 -31.87
C GLN A 70 19.09 -27.25 -30.57
N GLU A 71 19.63 -26.79 -29.44
CA GLU A 71 19.02 -26.93 -28.12
C GLU A 71 17.65 -26.24 -28.01
N PHE A 72 17.39 -25.23 -28.84
CA PHE A 72 16.12 -24.54 -28.93
C PHE A 72 15.26 -24.94 -30.12
N ALA A 73 15.59 -26.02 -30.83
CA ALA A 73 14.86 -26.46 -32.04
C ALA A 73 13.36 -26.75 -31.77
N ASP A 74 13.04 -27.16 -30.55
CA ASP A 74 11.63 -27.43 -30.14
C ASP A 74 10.89 -26.17 -29.71
N TYR A 75 11.54 -25.02 -29.72
CA TYR A 75 10.93 -23.75 -29.35
C TYR A 75 10.53 -22.94 -30.58
N LYS A 76 9.33 -22.36 -30.49
CA LYS A 76 8.91 -21.31 -31.40
C LYS A 76 9.42 -19.96 -30.91
N PHE A 77 10.00 -19.17 -31.80
CA PHE A 77 10.47 -17.83 -31.49
C PHE A 77 9.45 -16.78 -31.87
N VAL A 78 9.15 -15.87 -30.94
CA VAL A 78 8.26 -14.72 -31.15
C VAL A 78 8.99 -13.44 -30.71
N VAL A 79 8.92 -12.40 -31.54
CA VAL A 79 9.43 -11.07 -31.22
C VAL A 79 8.27 -10.11 -31.05
N GLY A 80 8.13 -9.58 -29.85
CA GLY A 80 7.12 -8.60 -29.47
C GLY A 80 7.68 -7.17 -29.55
N VAL A 81 6.98 -6.30 -30.30
CA VAL A 81 7.33 -4.89 -30.48
C VAL A 81 6.20 -3.98 -30.02
N LYS A 82 6.49 -2.69 -29.81
CA LYS A 82 5.51 -1.74 -29.29
C LYS A 82 4.51 -1.29 -30.37
N THR A 83 4.98 -1.06 -31.60
CA THR A 83 4.18 -0.48 -32.68
C THR A 83 4.13 -1.37 -33.91
N LEU A 84 3.20 -1.07 -34.82
CA LEU A 84 3.12 -1.75 -36.11
C LEU A 84 4.26 -1.34 -37.04
N GLU A 85 4.74 -0.11 -36.94
CA GLU A 85 5.89 0.38 -37.71
C GLU A 85 7.17 -0.40 -37.34
N GLU A 86 7.40 -0.67 -36.04
CA GLU A 86 8.50 -1.51 -35.60
C GLU A 86 8.37 -2.94 -36.12
N LYS A 87 7.15 -3.49 -36.15
CA LYS A 87 6.85 -4.81 -36.72
C LYS A 87 7.27 -4.86 -38.20
N GLU A 88 6.84 -3.91 -39.00
CA GLU A 88 7.22 -3.86 -40.42
C GLU A 88 8.73 -3.66 -40.62
N PHE A 89 9.38 -2.85 -39.76
CA PHE A 89 10.83 -2.64 -39.81
C PHE A 89 11.62 -3.94 -39.54
N LEU A 90 11.14 -4.81 -38.67
CA LEU A 90 11.81 -6.07 -38.33
C LEU A 90 11.44 -7.22 -39.27
N LYS A 91 10.38 -7.07 -40.07
CA LYS A 91 9.92 -8.08 -41.01
C LYS A 91 11.04 -8.48 -41.98
N GLY A 92 11.30 -9.75 -42.06
CA GLY A 92 12.37 -10.31 -42.89
C GLY A 92 13.81 -10.19 -42.35
N LYS A 93 14.00 -9.61 -41.14
CA LYS A 93 15.33 -9.59 -40.52
C LYS A 93 15.72 -10.90 -39.84
N PHE A 94 14.75 -11.70 -39.47
CA PHE A 94 14.91 -13.00 -38.84
C PHE A 94 14.17 -14.05 -39.64
N SER A 95 14.86 -15.18 -39.91
CA SER A 95 14.23 -16.38 -40.45
C SER A 95 13.61 -17.16 -39.31
N ASN A 96 12.42 -17.72 -39.54
CA ASN A 96 11.69 -18.57 -38.57
C ASN A 96 11.29 -17.89 -37.25
N VAL A 97 11.09 -16.59 -37.25
CA VAL A 97 10.63 -15.81 -36.09
C VAL A 97 9.33 -15.09 -36.41
N ASP A 98 8.32 -15.29 -35.60
CA ASP A 98 7.07 -14.53 -35.68
C ASP A 98 7.23 -13.15 -35.03
N ILE A 99 6.79 -12.10 -35.71
CA ILE A 99 6.83 -10.74 -35.17
C ILE A 99 5.41 -10.26 -34.89
N VAL A 100 5.17 -9.84 -33.64
CA VAL A 100 3.87 -9.38 -33.17
C VAL A 100 3.96 -8.00 -32.53
N SER A 101 2.95 -7.17 -32.69
CA SER A 101 2.87 -5.86 -32.00
C SER A 101 2.05 -5.97 -30.73
N GLN A 102 2.38 -5.20 -29.69
CA GLN A 102 1.61 -5.06 -28.46
C GLN A 102 0.14 -4.62 -28.70
N LYS A 103 -0.15 -4.08 -29.89
CA LYS A 103 -1.51 -3.73 -30.32
C LYS A 103 -2.31 -4.92 -30.83
N GLU A 104 -1.68 -6.05 -31.09
CA GLU A 104 -2.30 -7.26 -31.65
C GLU A 104 -2.61 -8.28 -30.55
N LEU A 105 -3.65 -9.10 -30.78
CA LEU A 105 -3.99 -10.20 -29.87
C LEU A 105 -2.87 -11.23 -29.77
N GLY A 106 -2.18 -11.51 -30.88
CA GLY A 106 -1.04 -12.44 -30.91
C GLY A 106 0.09 -12.10 -29.96
N TYR A 107 0.29 -10.81 -29.62
CA TYR A 107 1.25 -10.43 -28.57
C TYR A 107 0.76 -10.87 -27.18
N LYS A 108 -0.53 -10.69 -26.89
CA LYS A 108 -1.12 -11.07 -25.60
C LYS A 108 -1.08 -12.58 -25.42
N GLU A 109 -1.43 -13.31 -26.48
CA GLU A 109 -1.30 -14.77 -26.50
C GLU A 109 0.14 -15.19 -26.25
N ALA A 110 1.12 -14.64 -26.96
CA ALA A 110 2.52 -14.96 -26.75
C ALA A 110 2.97 -14.62 -25.32
N ALA A 111 2.61 -13.46 -24.79
CA ALA A 111 2.97 -13.07 -23.42
C ALA A 111 2.33 -13.97 -22.34
N ALA A 112 1.10 -14.47 -22.57
CA ALA A 112 0.40 -15.34 -21.64
C ALA A 112 0.86 -16.80 -21.71
N THR A 113 1.30 -17.28 -22.90
CA THR A 113 1.55 -18.71 -23.15
C THR A 113 3.02 -19.09 -23.36
N SER A 114 3.94 -18.12 -23.50
CA SER A 114 5.36 -18.43 -23.68
C SER A 114 5.96 -19.04 -22.42
N LYS A 115 6.75 -20.09 -22.59
CA LYS A 115 7.50 -20.68 -21.47
C LYS A 115 8.61 -19.75 -20.99
N ILE A 116 9.23 -19.00 -21.89
CA ILE A 116 10.31 -18.07 -21.58
C ILE A 116 9.98 -16.71 -22.19
N ILE A 117 10.16 -15.68 -21.39
CA ILE A 117 9.98 -14.29 -21.81
C ILE A 117 11.27 -13.54 -21.52
N ILE A 118 11.82 -12.89 -22.52
CA ILE A 118 13.05 -12.10 -22.40
C ILE A 118 12.74 -10.68 -22.80
N SER A 119 13.01 -9.71 -21.93
CA SER A 119 12.67 -8.33 -22.21
C SER A 119 13.76 -7.35 -21.82
N ASN A 120 14.09 -6.40 -22.71
CA ASN A 120 14.94 -5.26 -22.42
C ASN A 120 14.13 -4.00 -22.04
N LYS A 121 12.79 -4.09 -22.02
CA LYS A 121 11.89 -3.01 -21.62
C LYS A 121 10.85 -3.51 -20.63
N ARG A 122 10.10 -2.59 -20.03
CA ARG A 122 8.99 -2.96 -19.13
C ARG A 122 7.91 -3.72 -19.89
N MET A 123 7.41 -4.77 -19.26
CA MET A 123 6.20 -5.45 -19.73
C MET A 123 4.96 -4.58 -19.51
N PRO A 124 3.90 -4.74 -20.32
CA PRO A 124 2.65 -4.00 -20.16
C PRO A 124 2.04 -4.15 -18.77
N TYR A 125 1.23 -3.18 -18.33
CA TYR A 125 0.63 -3.17 -16.99
C TYR A 125 -0.29 -4.37 -16.70
N TYR A 126 -0.85 -5.01 -17.72
CA TYR A 126 -1.66 -6.22 -17.59
C TYR A 126 -0.81 -7.49 -17.49
N PHE A 127 0.45 -7.44 -17.85
CA PHE A 127 1.33 -8.61 -17.78
C PHE A 127 1.54 -9.08 -16.33
N MET A 128 1.55 -10.39 -16.19
CA MET A 128 1.87 -11.15 -14.99
C MET A 128 2.67 -12.37 -15.45
N ALA A 129 3.81 -12.64 -14.83
CA ALA A 129 4.50 -13.90 -15.05
C ALA A 129 3.75 -15.02 -14.32
N ARG A 130 3.41 -16.10 -15.03
CA ARG A 130 2.82 -17.30 -14.42
C ARG A 130 3.90 -18.13 -13.76
N LYS A 131 3.55 -18.97 -12.79
CA LYS A 131 4.52 -19.84 -12.08
C LYS A 131 5.34 -20.73 -13.00
N GLU A 132 4.75 -21.15 -14.12
CA GLU A 132 5.39 -22.01 -15.13
C GLU A 132 6.21 -21.23 -16.15
N GLN A 133 6.16 -19.91 -16.12
CA GLN A 133 6.91 -19.04 -17.02
C GLN A 133 8.20 -18.57 -16.37
N ILE A 134 9.22 -18.45 -17.18
CA ILE A 134 10.50 -17.85 -16.81
C ILE A 134 10.57 -16.48 -17.45
N TYR A 135 10.58 -15.43 -16.62
CA TYR A 135 10.73 -14.07 -17.10
C TYR A 135 12.15 -13.55 -16.84
N VAL A 136 12.86 -13.23 -17.91
CA VAL A 136 14.21 -12.70 -17.90
C VAL A 136 14.19 -11.22 -18.26
N ARG A 137 14.70 -10.40 -17.37
CA ARG A 137 14.84 -8.95 -17.58
C ARG A 137 16.30 -8.63 -17.94
N LEU A 138 16.50 -7.98 -19.08
CA LEU A 138 17.84 -7.55 -19.52
C LEU A 138 18.07 -6.09 -19.16
N PHE A 139 19.18 -5.81 -18.49
CA PHE A 139 19.67 -4.47 -18.22
C PHE A 139 20.72 -4.10 -19.26
N GLU A 140 20.30 -3.35 -20.27
CA GLU A 140 21.18 -2.73 -21.26
C GLU A 140 21.70 -1.37 -20.74
N ASP A 141 22.66 -0.77 -21.42
CA ASP A 141 23.26 0.51 -21.00
C ASP A 141 22.22 1.62 -20.83
N SER A 142 21.24 1.69 -21.73
CA SER A 142 20.13 2.64 -21.63
C SER A 142 19.31 2.48 -20.35
N PHE A 143 19.31 1.31 -19.75
CA PHE A 143 18.59 1.07 -18.50
C PHE A 143 19.24 1.82 -17.33
N TYR A 144 20.57 1.94 -17.30
CA TYR A 144 21.25 2.68 -16.24
C TYR A 144 21.05 4.21 -16.37
N GLU A 145 20.88 4.72 -17.57
CA GLU A 145 20.49 6.11 -17.82
C GLU A 145 19.04 6.34 -17.34
N ASP A 146 18.13 5.45 -17.70
CA ASP A 146 16.72 5.49 -17.25
C ASP A 146 16.61 5.38 -15.73
N ILE A 147 17.47 4.59 -15.05
CA ILE A 147 17.48 4.46 -13.60
C ILE A 147 17.77 5.79 -12.92
N GLN A 148 18.74 6.57 -13.41
CA GLN A 148 19.05 7.87 -12.83
C GLN A 148 17.86 8.82 -12.95
N GLU A 149 17.14 8.80 -14.04
CA GLU A 149 15.94 9.59 -14.25
C GLU A 149 14.78 9.14 -13.34
N TYR A 150 14.57 7.82 -13.19
CA TYR A 150 13.44 7.26 -12.44
C TYR A 150 13.71 7.07 -10.94
N SER A 151 14.94 7.18 -10.49
CA SER A 151 15.30 7.05 -9.06
C SER A 151 14.91 8.25 -8.22
N THR A 152 14.56 9.37 -8.84
CA THR A 152 14.14 10.58 -8.12
C THR A 152 12.74 10.41 -7.52
N LYS A 153 12.51 11.01 -6.34
CA LYS A 153 11.18 11.04 -5.72
C LYS A 153 10.11 11.68 -6.62
N GLU A 154 10.53 12.46 -7.61
CA GLU A 154 9.65 13.15 -8.55
C GLU A 154 8.95 12.17 -9.51
N ASN A 155 9.59 11.04 -9.83
CA ASN A 155 9.08 10.04 -10.77
C ASN A 155 8.49 8.79 -10.10
N ILE A 156 7.76 8.98 -8.99
CA ILE A 156 7.19 7.89 -8.21
C ILE A 156 6.31 6.93 -9.05
N ASP A 157 5.65 7.45 -10.07
CA ASP A 157 4.79 6.68 -10.97
C ASP A 157 5.59 5.72 -11.88
N GLN A 158 6.69 6.19 -12.42
CA GLN A 158 7.56 5.39 -13.27
C GLN A 158 8.28 4.33 -12.43
N ARG A 159 8.82 4.75 -11.28
CA ARG A 159 9.49 3.86 -10.33
C ARG A 159 8.65 2.66 -9.93
N ARG A 160 7.41 2.86 -9.51
CA ARG A 160 6.51 1.76 -9.12
C ARG A 160 6.18 0.79 -10.25
N MET A 161 6.09 1.30 -11.49
CA MET A 161 5.84 0.46 -12.65
C MET A 161 7.06 -0.42 -12.97
N VAL A 162 8.28 0.12 -12.81
CA VAL A 162 9.52 -0.65 -12.94
C VAL A 162 9.64 -1.64 -11.79
N THR A 163 9.37 -1.23 -10.55
CA THR A 163 9.39 -2.12 -9.37
C THR A 163 8.48 -3.33 -9.56
N ARG A 164 7.25 -3.13 -10.03
CA ARG A 164 6.32 -4.22 -10.33
C ARG A 164 6.86 -5.16 -11.43
N ASP A 165 7.41 -4.61 -12.49
CA ASP A 165 7.98 -5.37 -13.60
C ASP A 165 9.14 -6.26 -13.12
N LEU A 166 10.03 -5.69 -12.31
CA LEU A 166 11.17 -6.40 -11.74
C LEU A 166 10.75 -7.50 -10.76
N LEU A 167 9.71 -7.28 -9.95
CA LEU A 167 9.18 -8.32 -9.04
C LEU A 167 8.62 -9.54 -9.78
N ASN A 168 8.23 -9.38 -11.04
CA ASN A 168 7.80 -10.50 -11.89
C ASN A 168 8.97 -11.22 -12.58
N ALA A 169 10.20 -10.69 -12.52
CA ALA A 169 11.34 -11.28 -13.20
C ALA A 169 12.00 -12.39 -12.39
N SER A 170 12.10 -13.59 -12.96
CA SER A 170 12.82 -14.72 -12.37
C SER A 170 14.34 -14.47 -12.39
N TYR A 171 14.81 -13.83 -13.47
CA TYR A 171 16.21 -13.50 -13.65
C TYR A 171 16.41 -12.08 -14.17
N ILE A 172 17.46 -11.44 -13.68
CA ILE A 172 17.93 -10.16 -14.20
C ILE A 172 19.33 -10.36 -14.76
N PHE A 173 19.51 -10.14 -16.04
CA PHE A 173 20.83 -10.13 -16.67
C PHE A 173 21.40 -8.73 -16.61
N SER A 174 22.60 -8.58 -16.12
CA SER A 174 23.27 -7.31 -15.87
C SER A 174 24.76 -7.37 -16.25
N ARG A 175 25.33 -6.25 -16.68
CA ARG A 175 26.77 -6.14 -16.91
C ARG A 175 27.58 -6.06 -15.62
N ASP A 176 27.02 -5.51 -14.59
CA ASP A 176 27.63 -5.37 -13.28
C ASP A 176 26.60 -5.78 -12.22
N SER A 177 26.77 -6.99 -11.70
CA SER A 177 25.85 -7.56 -10.72
C SER A 177 25.82 -6.78 -9.41
N LYS A 178 26.96 -6.24 -8.98
CA LYS A 178 27.07 -5.47 -7.73
C LYS A 178 26.37 -4.12 -7.87
N MET A 179 26.63 -3.41 -8.95
CA MET A 179 25.95 -2.14 -9.23
C MET A 179 24.45 -2.37 -9.39
N THR A 180 24.03 -3.42 -10.07
CA THR A 180 22.62 -3.77 -10.22
C THR A 180 21.99 -4.13 -8.88
N GLU A 181 22.65 -4.91 -8.04
CA GLU A 181 22.18 -5.23 -6.69
C GLU A 181 21.98 -3.95 -5.85
N GLU A 182 22.93 -3.02 -5.89
CA GLU A 182 22.84 -1.73 -5.21
C GLU A 182 21.65 -0.91 -5.73
N TYR A 183 21.49 -0.81 -7.05
CA TYR A 183 20.33 -0.14 -7.65
C TYR A 183 19.00 -0.78 -7.26
N LEU A 184 18.91 -2.10 -7.27
CA LEU A 184 17.70 -2.80 -6.86
C LEU A 184 17.38 -2.53 -5.39
N LYS A 185 18.41 -2.52 -4.52
CA LYS A 185 18.25 -2.26 -3.09
C LYS A 185 17.88 -0.82 -2.77
N GLU A 186 18.59 0.14 -3.33
CA GLU A 186 18.46 1.55 -2.94
C GLU A 186 17.43 2.31 -3.79
N ASN A 187 17.50 2.21 -5.11
CA ASN A 187 16.65 2.98 -6.00
C ASN A 187 15.25 2.40 -6.13
N TYR A 188 15.14 1.08 -6.35
CA TYR A 188 13.85 0.40 -6.44
C TYR A 188 13.39 -0.20 -5.12
N GLN A 189 14.26 -0.22 -4.11
CA GLN A 189 13.98 -0.74 -2.77
C GLN A 189 13.44 -2.18 -2.78
N LEU A 190 13.86 -2.97 -3.76
CA LEU A 190 13.42 -4.36 -3.88
C LEU A 190 13.92 -5.22 -2.72
N ARG A 191 15.16 -4.98 -2.27
CA ARG A 191 15.73 -5.61 -1.08
C ARG A 191 15.35 -7.09 -0.97
N SER A 192 14.85 -7.51 0.19
CA SER A 192 14.50 -8.89 0.49
C SER A 192 13.22 -9.40 -0.15
N ILE A 193 12.40 -8.54 -0.77
CA ILE A 193 11.15 -9.01 -1.43
C ILE A 193 11.36 -9.51 -2.85
N TYR A 194 12.51 -9.20 -3.48
CA TYR A 194 12.85 -9.76 -4.78
C TYR A 194 13.38 -11.19 -4.60
N SER A 195 12.67 -12.14 -5.18
CA SER A 195 12.98 -13.58 -5.09
C SER A 195 13.85 -14.10 -6.24
N GLY A 196 14.00 -13.31 -7.31
CA GLY A 196 14.77 -13.70 -8.49
C GLY A 196 16.29 -13.59 -8.29
N GLU A 197 17.02 -14.01 -9.32
CA GLU A 197 18.49 -14.01 -9.33
C GLU A 197 19.05 -12.98 -10.31
N ILE A 198 20.18 -12.37 -9.97
CA ILE A 198 20.93 -11.47 -10.85
C ILE A 198 22.07 -12.26 -11.44
N ILE A 199 22.14 -12.29 -12.77
CA ILE A 199 23.17 -13.01 -13.54
C ILE A 199 24.10 -11.98 -14.16
N GLU A 200 25.41 -12.11 -13.89
CA GLU A 200 26.40 -11.19 -14.42
C GLU A 200 26.84 -11.57 -15.83
N MET A 201 26.81 -10.59 -16.71
CA MET A 201 27.30 -10.69 -18.07
C MET A 201 28.18 -9.48 -18.39
N ASP A 202 29.49 -9.59 -18.20
CA ASP A 202 30.44 -8.47 -18.32
C ASP A 202 30.45 -7.78 -19.68
N LYS A 203 30.04 -8.49 -20.73
CA LYS A 203 30.01 -8.00 -22.12
C LYS A 203 28.77 -8.52 -22.84
N VAL A 204 28.45 -7.88 -23.96
CA VAL A 204 27.52 -8.43 -24.93
C VAL A 204 28.13 -9.70 -25.53
N ASP A 205 27.77 -10.82 -24.97
CA ASP A 205 28.21 -12.14 -25.43
C ASP A 205 26.97 -12.99 -25.75
N PRO A 206 26.55 -13.01 -27.03
CA PRO A 206 25.37 -13.77 -27.44
C PRO A 206 25.51 -15.27 -27.23
N GLU A 207 26.74 -15.81 -27.32
CA GLU A 207 26.99 -17.22 -27.10
C GLU A 207 26.83 -17.58 -25.63
N LYS A 208 27.45 -16.82 -24.70
CA LYS A 208 27.28 -17.00 -23.26
C LYS A 208 25.81 -16.82 -22.85
N PHE A 209 25.12 -15.82 -23.43
CA PHE A 209 23.69 -15.63 -23.18
C PHE A 209 22.86 -16.85 -23.52
N SER A 210 23.06 -17.43 -24.72
CA SER A 210 22.30 -18.60 -25.14
C SER A 210 22.64 -19.85 -24.33
N GLN A 211 23.91 -20.01 -23.86
CA GLN A 211 24.31 -21.09 -22.95
C GLN A 211 23.62 -20.97 -21.59
N ILE A 212 23.59 -19.77 -21.00
CA ILE A 212 22.89 -19.53 -19.72
C ILE A 212 21.39 -19.78 -19.88
N LEU A 213 20.80 -19.32 -20.99
CA LEU A 213 19.39 -19.57 -21.27
C LEU A 213 19.07 -21.06 -21.40
N GLU A 214 19.97 -21.84 -21.99
CA GLU A 214 19.86 -23.29 -22.03
C GLU A 214 19.89 -23.91 -20.63
N GLN A 215 20.84 -23.50 -19.78
CA GLN A 215 20.91 -23.94 -18.37
C GLN A 215 19.58 -23.62 -17.63
N ILE A 216 19.05 -22.42 -17.82
CA ILE A 216 17.74 -22.02 -17.27
C ILE A 216 16.63 -22.97 -17.76
N CYS A 217 16.61 -23.30 -19.05
CA CYS A 217 15.60 -24.23 -19.62
C CYS A 217 15.69 -25.64 -19.02
N LYS A 218 16.89 -26.06 -18.65
CA LYS A 218 17.16 -27.36 -18.04
C LYS A 218 17.05 -27.39 -16.52
N ASN A 219 16.71 -26.27 -15.88
CA ASN A 219 16.76 -26.07 -14.43
C ASN A 219 18.14 -26.38 -13.82
N GLU A 220 19.21 -26.13 -14.57
CA GLU A 220 20.57 -26.30 -14.09
C GLU A 220 20.96 -25.09 -13.24
N LYS A 221 21.84 -25.33 -12.26
CA LYS A 221 22.38 -24.26 -11.43
C LYS A 221 23.27 -23.33 -12.24
N ILE A 222 22.98 -22.05 -12.21
CA ILE A 222 23.78 -21.01 -12.84
C ILE A 222 24.88 -20.59 -11.86
N GLU A 223 26.12 -20.58 -12.31
CA GLU A 223 27.23 -20.06 -11.51
C GLU A 223 27.23 -18.52 -11.53
N ASN A 224 27.75 -17.92 -10.45
CA ASN A 224 27.87 -16.46 -10.29
C ASN A 224 26.54 -15.71 -10.29
N THR A 225 25.52 -16.27 -9.67
CA THR A 225 24.27 -15.55 -9.39
C THR A 225 24.36 -14.76 -8.09
N VAL A 226 23.77 -13.57 -8.08
CA VAL A 226 23.61 -12.74 -6.89
C VAL A 226 22.14 -12.66 -6.52
N THR A 227 21.84 -12.79 -5.24
CA THR A 227 20.48 -12.63 -4.72
C THR A 227 20.38 -11.43 -3.79
N CYS A 228 19.32 -10.66 -3.90
CA CYS A 228 19.04 -9.57 -2.96
C CYS A 228 18.59 -10.16 -1.62
N LYS A 229 19.49 -10.36 -0.68
CA LYS A 229 19.16 -10.85 0.67
C LYS A 229 19.17 -9.71 1.68
N ASP A 230 18.15 -9.66 2.51
CA ASP A 230 18.08 -8.82 3.70
C ASP A 230 17.42 -9.68 4.80
N GLU A 231 17.97 -9.64 6.01
CA GLU A 231 17.47 -10.44 7.15
C GLU A 231 16.26 -9.82 7.83
N LYS A 232 15.86 -8.63 7.41
CA LYS A 232 14.71 -7.93 7.98
C LYS A 232 13.41 -8.68 7.71
N LYS A 233 12.52 -8.67 8.69
CA LYS A 233 11.16 -9.17 8.49
C LYS A 233 10.40 -8.26 7.52
N LYS A 234 9.72 -8.86 6.56
CA LYS A 234 9.00 -8.20 5.47
C LYS A 234 7.56 -7.96 5.86
N ILE A 235 7.17 -6.70 5.96
CA ILE A 235 5.82 -6.32 6.33
C ILE A 235 5.15 -5.60 5.17
N LEU A 236 3.98 -6.11 4.77
CA LEU A 236 3.07 -5.45 3.86
C LEU A 236 2.10 -4.59 4.66
N ILE A 237 2.01 -3.31 4.35
CA ILE A 237 1.01 -2.41 4.90
C ILE A 237 0.07 -1.99 3.79
N TYR A 238 -1.21 -2.28 3.95
CA TYR A 238 -2.23 -1.70 3.10
C TYR A 238 -2.83 -0.47 3.77
N ALA A 239 -2.80 0.66 3.07
CA ALA A 239 -3.47 1.88 3.47
C ALA A 239 -3.89 2.69 2.25
N ASP A 240 -5.15 3.13 2.18
CA ASP A 240 -5.63 3.88 1.04
C ASP A 240 -5.34 5.39 1.19
N TYR A 241 -4.55 5.93 0.25
CA TYR A 241 -4.19 7.35 0.21
C TYR A 241 -5.29 8.28 -0.26
N ARG A 242 -6.39 7.73 -0.77
CA ARG A 242 -7.51 8.52 -1.28
C ARG A 242 -8.48 8.94 -0.19
N GLY A 243 -8.15 8.65 1.06
CA GLY A 243 -8.92 9.00 2.24
C GLY A 243 -9.06 10.50 2.48
N ALA A 244 -9.79 10.84 3.55
CA ALA A 244 -9.99 12.20 3.98
C ALA A 244 -8.66 12.92 4.28
N LYS A 245 -8.64 14.24 4.24
CA LYS A 245 -7.43 15.05 4.48
C LYS A 245 -6.72 14.74 5.81
N TRP A 246 -7.47 14.37 6.84
CA TRP A 246 -6.95 14.02 8.16
C TRP A 246 -6.17 12.69 8.16
N TRP A 247 -6.52 11.77 7.27
CA TRP A 247 -5.88 10.46 7.18
C TRP A 247 -4.41 10.53 6.75
N HIS A 248 -4.04 11.47 5.89
CA HIS A 248 -2.67 11.57 5.38
C HIS A 248 -1.63 11.87 6.48
N PRO A 249 -1.83 12.87 7.36
CA PRO A 249 -0.93 13.09 8.48
C PRO A 249 -0.87 11.91 9.44
N MET A 250 -2.00 11.27 9.72
CA MET A 250 -2.06 10.11 10.59
C MET A 250 -1.27 8.94 10.01
N LEU A 251 -1.49 8.59 8.73
CA LEU A 251 -0.75 7.53 8.07
C LEU A 251 0.76 7.82 8.07
N LYS A 252 1.16 9.06 7.80
CA LYS A 252 2.57 9.45 7.88
C LYS A 252 3.15 9.14 9.26
N ARG A 253 2.46 9.49 10.33
CA ARG A 253 2.90 9.24 11.72
C ARG A 253 2.97 7.75 12.04
N ILE A 254 1.96 6.97 11.63
CA ILE A 254 1.96 5.51 11.77
C ILE A 254 3.23 4.94 11.13
N LEU A 255 3.56 5.38 9.94
CA LEU A 255 4.71 4.92 9.20
C LEU A 255 6.03 5.43 9.80
N ASP A 256 6.06 6.65 10.33
CA ASP A 256 7.25 7.20 10.99
C ASP A 256 7.57 6.48 12.32
N ASP A 257 6.59 5.85 12.97
CA ASP A 257 6.77 5.10 14.22
C ASP A 257 7.36 3.69 14.03
N ILE A 258 7.48 3.20 12.80
CA ILE A 258 7.98 1.85 12.51
C ILE A 258 9.49 1.72 12.69
N ASP A 259 9.94 0.60 13.25
CA ASP A 259 11.35 0.25 13.38
C ASP A 259 11.93 -0.30 12.05
N TYR A 260 12.45 0.58 11.21
CA TYR A 260 13.08 0.24 9.93
C TYR A 260 14.42 -0.50 10.06
N GLN A 261 14.95 -0.66 11.27
CA GLN A 261 16.12 -1.51 11.49
C GLN A 261 15.73 -2.99 11.49
N LYS A 262 14.53 -3.29 12.00
CA LYS A 262 14.02 -4.66 12.09
C LYS A 262 13.16 -5.07 10.90
N TYR A 263 12.49 -4.08 10.26
CA TYR A 263 11.44 -4.35 9.29
C TYR A 263 11.73 -3.74 7.93
N ASP A 264 11.49 -4.51 6.88
CA ASP A 264 11.42 -4.05 5.50
C ASP A 264 9.96 -3.81 5.12
N ILE A 265 9.60 -2.55 4.91
CA ILE A 265 8.21 -2.12 4.78
C ILE A 265 7.83 -1.93 3.33
N THR A 266 6.77 -2.59 2.92
CA THR A 266 6.08 -2.34 1.66
C THR A 266 4.71 -1.74 1.94
N LEU A 267 4.51 -0.50 1.52
CA LEU A 267 3.22 0.15 1.54
C LEU A 267 2.52 -0.06 0.21
N VAL A 268 1.34 -0.61 0.25
CA VAL A 268 0.52 -0.81 -0.95
C VAL A 268 -0.77 -0.01 -0.89
N SER A 269 -1.14 0.57 -2.03
CA SER A 269 -2.36 1.35 -2.19
C SER A 269 -2.89 1.26 -3.62
N GLN A 270 -4.03 1.86 -3.85
CA GLN A 270 -4.53 2.11 -5.21
C GLN A 270 -3.73 3.21 -5.89
N ILE A 271 -3.78 3.22 -7.22
CA ILE A 271 -3.11 4.26 -8.01
C ILE A 271 -3.62 5.65 -7.60
N VAL A 272 -2.68 6.54 -7.35
CA VAL A 272 -2.94 7.94 -7.02
C VAL A 272 -2.59 8.80 -8.23
N ARG A 273 -3.52 9.65 -8.66
CA ARG A 273 -3.34 10.56 -9.82
C ARG A 273 -3.35 12.03 -9.44
N ASN A 274 -3.74 12.35 -8.22
CA ASN A 274 -3.82 13.72 -7.72
C ASN A 274 -2.43 14.18 -7.25
N ALA A 275 -1.98 15.34 -7.73
CA ALA A 275 -0.67 15.90 -7.39
C ALA A 275 -0.48 16.13 -5.88
N ALA A 276 -1.54 16.52 -5.15
CA ALA A 276 -1.47 16.70 -3.70
C ALA A 276 -1.22 15.37 -2.98
N GLN A 277 -1.88 14.28 -3.41
CA GLN A 277 -1.67 12.96 -2.85
C GLN A 277 -0.29 12.39 -3.21
N ILE A 278 0.21 12.67 -4.41
CA ILE A 278 1.59 12.31 -4.81
C ILE A 278 2.60 12.99 -3.88
N LYS A 279 2.41 14.27 -3.54
CA LYS A 279 3.27 14.95 -2.57
C LYS A 279 3.28 14.30 -1.19
N VAL A 280 2.15 13.76 -0.73
CA VAL A 280 2.08 13.01 0.53
C VAL A 280 2.97 11.76 0.45
N LEU A 281 2.88 11.01 -0.64
CA LEU A 281 3.74 9.83 -0.85
C LEU A 281 5.22 10.18 -0.91
N GLN A 282 5.56 11.27 -1.56
CA GLN A 282 6.94 11.77 -1.65
C GLN A 282 7.51 12.21 -0.28
N ALA A 283 6.63 12.64 0.63
CA ALA A 283 7.00 13.07 1.98
C ALA A 283 7.17 11.91 2.97
N LEU A 284 6.85 10.66 2.58
CA LEU A 284 7.03 9.50 3.43
C LEU A 284 8.51 9.16 3.65
N ASN A 285 8.77 8.36 4.68
CA ASN A 285 10.11 7.88 4.98
C ASN A 285 10.72 7.16 3.76
N LYS A 286 11.97 7.50 3.44
CA LYS A 286 12.68 6.94 2.28
C LYS A 286 12.84 5.40 2.34
N ASN A 287 12.74 4.82 3.54
CA ASN A 287 12.85 3.38 3.73
C ASN A 287 11.57 2.61 3.36
N ILE A 288 10.48 3.32 3.06
CA ILE A 288 9.22 2.71 2.65
C ILE A 288 9.25 2.43 1.16
N ARG A 289 9.07 1.17 0.79
CA ARG A 289 8.76 0.77 -0.57
C ARG A 289 7.28 1.04 -0.84
N ILE A 290 7.00 1.75 -1.91
CA ILE A 290 5.63 2.06 -2.30
C ILE A 290 5.27 1.25 -3.55
N LEU A 291 4.26 0.40 -3.43
CA LEU A 291 3.63 -0.29 -4.55
C LEU A 291 2.20 0.20 -4.73
N MET A 292 1.76 0.32 -5.96
CA MET A 292 0.41 0.74 -6.27
C MET A 292 -0.21 -0.21 -7.27
N ARG A 293 -1.43 -0.62 -6.99
CA ARG A 293 -2.23 -1.35 -7.95
C ARG A 293 -2.62 -0.41 -9.11
N SER A 294 -2.24 -0.79 -10.31
CA SER A 294 -2.58 -0.06 -11.53
C SER A 294 -3.30 -0.99 -12.52
N GLY A 295 -4.10 -0.42 -13.39
CA GLY A 295 -4.83 -1.18 -14.40
C GLY A 295 -6.06 -1.92 -13.83
N HIS A 296 -6.53 -2.89 -14.57
CA HIS A 296 -7.65 -3.75 -14.23
C HIS A 296 -7.17 -5.17 -13.96
N MET A 297 -7.95 -5.92 -13.20
CA MET A 297 -7.71 -7.33 -12.96
C MET A 297 -7.82 -8.11 -14.27
N ASN A 298 -6.90 -9.03 -14.49
CA ASN A 298 -6.96 -9.96 -15.59
C ASN A 298 -7.98 -11.04 -15.23
N ALA A 299 -9.07 -11.09 -15.97
CA ALA A 299 -10.15 -12.04 -15.73
C ALA A 299 -10.85 -12.35 -17.06
N GLU A 300 -11.49 -13.49 -17.15
CA GLU A 300 -12.44 -13.76 -18.22
C GLU A 300 -13.61 -12.78 -18.18
N LYS A 301 -14.28 -12.59 -19.31
CA LYS A 301 -15.41 -11.65 -19.42
C LYS A 301 -16.49 -11.90 -18.38
N GLU A 302 -16.86 -13.16 -18.18
CA GLU A 302 -17.90 -13.51 -17.21
C GLU A 302 -17.49 -13.18 -15.77
N GLU A 303 -16.28 -13.54 -15.36
CA GLU A 303 -15.74 -13.19 -14.04
C GLU A 303 -15.58 -11.68 -13.86
N TYR A 304 -15.13 -10.99 -14.91
CA TYR A 304 -15.03 -9.53 -14.89
C TYR A 304 -16.40 -8.87 -14.70
N VAL A 305 -17.45 -9.35 -15.36
CA VAL A 305 -18.83 -8.87 -15.15
C VAL A 305 -19.26 -9.14 -13.73
N LYS A 306 -19.10 -10.36 -13.24
CA LYS A 306 -19.41 -10.74 -11.85
C LYS A 306 -18.66 -9.80 -10.88
N TYR A 307 -17.35 -9.66 -11.05
CA TYR A 307 -16.54 -8.78 -10.21
C TYR A 307 -17.07 -7.34 -10.20
N HIS A 308 -17.39 -6.75 -11.34
CA HIS A 308 -17.87 -5.37 -11.39
C HIS A 308 -19.30 -5.18 -10.91
N CYS A 309 -20.18 -6.16 -11.15
CA CYS A 309 -21.54 -6.16 -10.60
C CYS A 309 -21.54 -6.31 -9.09
N MET A 310 -20.65 -7.15 -8.59
CA MET A 310 -20.60 -7.53 -7.18
C MET A 310 -19.77 -6.56 -6.36
N ILE A 311 -18.75 -5.93 -6.95
CA ILE A 311 -17.93 -4.92 -6.27
C ILE A 311 -18.80 -3.77 -5.73
N GLY A 312 -19.75 -3.27 -6.50
CA GLY A 312 -20.69 -2.28 -6.01
C GLY A 312 -21.48 -2.80 -4.80
N LYS A 313 -22.03 -4.03 -4.93
CA LYS A 313 -22.89 -4.66 -3.93
C LYS A 313 -22.14 -5.06 -2.66
N TYR A 314 -21.08 -5.85 -2.82
CA TYR A 314 -20.41 -6.48 -1.68
C TYR A 314 -19.38 -5.55 -1.02
N LEU A 315 -18.77 -4.64 -1.76
CA LEU A 315 -17.90 -3.61 -1.19
C LEU A 315 -18.68 -2.56 -0.43
N GLU A 316 -19.86 -2.15 -0.92
CA GLU A 316 -20.74 -1.24 -0.20
C GLU A 316 -21.28 -1.88 1.10
N LEU A 317 -21.55 -3.18 1.07
CA LEU A 317 -22.02 -3.94 2.23
C LEU A 317 -20.89 -4.61 3.02
N ASN A 318 -19.63 -4.46 2.62
CA ASN A 318 -18.48 -5.17 3.18
C ASN A 318 -18.64 -6.71 3.23
N ASN A 319 -19.42 -7.29 2.33
CA ASN A 319 -19.67 -8.73 2.31
C ASN A 319 -18.69 -9.48 1.40
N TYR A 320 -17.45 -9.62 1.82
CA TYR A 320 -16.39 -10.26 1.05
C TYR A 320 -16.51 -11.79 0.99
N GLN A 321 -17.21 -12.41 1.93
CA GLN A 321 -17.40 -13.86 1.95
C GLN A 321 -18.24 -14.31 0.74
N GLU A 322 -19.31 -13.59 0.44
CA GLU A 322 -20.11 -13.86 -0.76
C GLU A 322 -19.31 -13.56 -2.03
N LEU A 323 -18.58 -12.45 -2.07
CA LEU A 323 -17.73 -12.09 -3.22
C LEU A 323 -16.72 -13.19 -3.55
N ARG A 324 -16.12 -13.82 -2.53
CA ARG A 324 -15.17 -14.94 -2.70
C ARG A 324 -15.78 -16.21 -3.29
N GLN A 325 -17.07 -16.40 -3.17
CA GLN A 325 -17.76 -17.57 -3.76
C GLN A 325 -18.00 -17.39 -5.26
N GLU A 326 -18.01 -16.16 -5.75
CA GLU A 326 -18.37 -15.82 -7.11
C GLU A 326 -17.18 -15.57 -8.04
N ILE A 327 -16.00 -15.31 -7.46
CA ILE A 327 -14.77 -15.08 -8.21
C ILE A 327 -13.79 -16.20 -7.91
N SER A 328 -13.20 -16.78 -8.94
CA SER A 328 -12.27 -17.89 -8.78
C SER A 328 -11.06 -17.49 -7.92
N ARG A 329 -10.56 -18.47 -7.17
CA ARG A 329 -9.33 -18.28 -6.40
C ARG A 329 -8.16 -17.95 -7.32
N ASP A 330 -8.12 -18.55 -8.49
CA ASP A 330 -7.05 -18.35 -9.48
C ASP A 330 -7.02 -16.91 -9.99
N THR A 331 -8.18 -16.33 -10.30
CA THR A 331 -8.28 -14.91 -10.69
C THR A 331 -7.76 -13.96 -9.59
N ILE A 332 -8.04 -14.26 -8.33
CA ILE A 332 -7.54 -13.46 -7.21
C ILE A 332 -6.03 -13.65 -7.02
N GLN A 333 -5.52 -14.87 -7.14
CA GLN A 333 -4.10 -15.15 -7.07
C GLN A 333 -3.36 -14.52 -8.25
N ASN A 334 -3.91 -14.58 -9.46
CA ASN A 334 -3.35 -13.92 -10.63
C ASN A 334 -3.23 -12.40 -10.41
N GLU A 335 -4.24 -11.77 -9.79
CA GLU A 335 -4.16 -10.35 -9.45
C GLU A 335 -3.07 -10.07 -8.41
N TRP A 336 -2.90 -10.95 -7.41
CA TRP A 336 -1.80 -10.87 -6.45
C TRP A 336 -0.44 -10.93 -7.14
N TYR A 337 -0.22 -11.95 -8.00
CA TYR A 337 1.02 -12.09 -8.76
C TYR A 337 1.26 -10.91 -9.71
N ARG A 338 0.22 -10.37 -10.32
CA ARG A 338 0.33 -9.20 -11.17
C ARG A 338 0.89 -7.98 -10.43
N ILE A 339 0.59 -7.84 -9.14
CA ILE A 339 1.03 -6.72 -8.30
C ILE A 339 2.41 -6.99 -7.71
N PHE A 340 2.62 -8.18 -7.17
CA PHE A 340 3.74 -8.50 -6.31
C PHE A 340 4.75 -9.50 -6.93
N GLY A 341 4.43 -10.11 -8.05
CA GLY A 341 5.22 -11.24 -8.55
C GLY A 341 5.29 -12.36 -7.50
N GLU A 342 6.46 -12.90 -7.28
CA GLU A 342 6.74 -13.90 -6.25
C GLU A 342 7.22 -13.32 -4.91
N ALA A 343 7.06 -12.02 -4.71
CA ALA A 343 7.41 -11.39 -3.44
C ALA A 343 6.67 -12.04 -2.27
N SER A 344 7.41 -12.37 -1.23
CA SER A 344 6.87 -12.94 0.01
C SER A 344 6.88 -11.92 1.14
N PHE A 345 5.91 -12.03 2.05
CA PHE A 345 5.80 -11.18 3.23
C PHE A 345 5.59 -12.04 4.46
N ASP A 346 6.20 -11.66 5.58
CA ASP A 346 6.04 -12.36 6.85
C ASP A 346 4.74 -11.98 7.56
N LYS A 347 4.35 -10.72 7.41
CA LYS A 347 3.12 -10.17 8.02
C LYS A 347 2.46 -9.17 7.10
N VAL A 348 1.15 -8.98 7.29
CA VAL A 348 0.41 -7.86 6.69
C VAL A 348 -0.37 -7.10 7.74
N ILE A 349 -0.38 -5.78 7.61
CA ILE A 349 -1.17 -4.87 8.42
C ILE A 349 -2.12 -4.12 7.50
N VAL A 350 -3.41 -4.26 7.73
CA VAL A 350 -4.45 -3.48 7.05
C VAL A 350 -4.82 -2.29 7.94
N CYS A 351 -4.48 -1.09 7.49
CA CYS A 351 -4.90 0.15 8.15
C CYS A 351 -6.26 0.55 7.59
N ASP A 352 -7.31 0.18 8.30
CA ASP A 352 -8.69 0.32 7.81
C ASP A 352 -9.40 1.51 8.45
N ASN A 353 -9.92 2.39 7.60
CA ASN A 353 -10.78 3.50 7.99
C ASN A 353 -12.23 3.35 7.47
N MET A 354 -12.59 2.19 6.92
CA MET A 354 -13.91 1.83 6.32
C MET A 354 -14.46 2.77 5.23
N ALA A 355 -13.85 3.92 5.02
CA ALA A 355 -14.44 4.97 4.17
C ALA A 355 -14.41 4.68 2.67
N GLN A 356 -13.83 3.53 2.23
CA GLN A 356 -13.49 3.40 0.82
C GLN A 356 -13.95 2.08 0.18
N LYS A 357 -14.62 2.24 -0.97
CA LYS A 357 -15.15 1.15 -1.79
C LYS A 357 -14.11 0.10 -2.26
N GLN A 358 -12.83 0.43 -2.25
CA GLN A 358 -11.79 -0.48 -2.76
C GLN A 358 -11.08 -1.30 -1.68
N MET A 359 -11.33 -1.04 -0.41
CA MET A 359 -10.78 -1.87 0.67
C MET A 359 -11.20 -3.34 0.53
N GLY A 360 -12.39 -3.60 0.03
CA GLY A 360 -12.88 -4.95 -0.19
C GLY A 360 -12.02 -5.81 -1.11
N LEU A 361 -11.53 -5.25 -2.20
CA LEU A 361 -10.59 -5.97 -3.06
C LEU A 361 -9.31 -6.31 -2.30
N TRP A 362 -8.77 -5.36 -1.53
CA TRP A 362 -7.54 -5.58 -0.78
C TRP A 362 -7.73 -6.58 0.36
N HIS A 363 -8.85 -6.53 1.08
CA HIS A 363 -9.19 -7.57 2.06
C HIS A 363 -9.25 -8.95 1.38
N MET A 364 -9.89 -9.05 0.22
CA MET A 364 -9.98 -10.29 -0.52
C MET A 364 -8.59 -10.80 -0.97
N LEU A 365 -7.76 -9.94 -1.55
CA LEU A 365 -6.39 -10.27 -1.96
C LEU A 365 -5.54 -10.72 -0.77
N ILE A 366 -5.57 -9.98 0.32
CA ILE A 366 -4.80 -10.24 1.53
C ILE A 366 -5.25 -11.54 2.21
N LEU A 367 -6.56 -11.73 2.38
CA LEU A 367 -7.08 -12.92 3.05
C LEU A 367 -6.86 -14.21 2.26
N GLN A 368 -6.71 -14.12 0.93
CA GLN A 368 -6.37 -15.26 0.09
C GLN A 368 -4.86 -15.44 -0.15
N SER A 369 -4.03 -14.49 0.28
CA SER A 369 -2.58 -14.60 0.17
C SER A 369 -2.01 -15.64 1.17
N ASP A 370 -0.83 -16.14 0.86
CA ASP A 370 -0.10 -17.10 1.71
C ASP A 370 0.68 -16.42 2.86
N ILE A 371 0.39 -15.13 3.15
CA ILE A 371 1.01 -14.41 4.27
C ILE A 371 0.59 -15.05 5.58
N PRO A 372 1.55 -15.48 6.44
CA PRO A 372 1.24 -16.28 7.63
C PRO A 372 0.54 -15.50 8.73
N GLU A 373 0.82 -14.21 8.90
CA GLU A 373 0.23 -13.39 9.95
C GLU A 373 -0.48 -12.15 9.35
N LYS A 374 -1.77 -12.02 9.64
CA LYS A 374 -2.65 -10.98 9.08
C LYS A 374 -3.31 -10.17 10.17
N TYR A 375 -3.04 -8.88 10.22
CA TYR A 375 -3.57 -7.96 11.21
C TYR A 375 -4.41 -6.86 10.56
N VAL A 376 -5.48 -6.46 11.24
CA VAL A 376 -6.29 -5.31 10.86
C VAL A 376 -6.29 -4.29 11.99
N ILE A 377 -6.06 -3.02 11.67
CA ILE A 377 -6.16 -1.91 12.62
C ILE A 377 -7.36 -1.06 12.19
N ALA A 378 -8.38 -1.02 13.03
CA ALA A 378 -9.55 -0.17 12.81
C ALA A 378 -9.41 1.10 13.66
N TYR A 379 -9.04 2.20 12.99
CA TYR A 379 -8.93 3.53 13.62
C TYR A 379 -10.30 4.19 13.75
N ARG A 380 -11.22 3.53 14.45
CA ARG A 380 -12.63 3.95 14.51
C ARG A 380 -13.23 3.70 15.88
N ASN A 381 -14.17 4.55 16.26
CA ASN A 381 -15.05 4.31 17.38
C ASN A 381 -16.39 3.75 16.87
N PHE A 382 -16.55 2.44 16.89
CA PHE A 382 -17.76 1.78 16.41
C PHE A 382 -19.01 2.16 17.21
N GLU A 383 -18.87 2.42 18.49
CA GLU A 383 -19.98 2.82 19.34
C GLU A 383 -20.54 4.18 18.92
N SER A 384 -19.68 5.19 18.79
CA SER A 384 -20.09 6.54 18.36
C SER A 384 -20.70 6.50 16.96
N GLU A 385 -20.09 5.76 16.03
CA GLU A 385 -20.61 5.64 14.68
C GLU A 385 -21.96 4.91 14.64
N TYR A 386 -22.13 3.86 15.44
CA TYR A 386 -23.38 3.13 15.53
C TYR A 386 -24.48 3.99 16.14
N LYS A 387 -24.18 4.77 17.18
CA LYS A 387 -25.13 5.71 17.80
C LYS A 387 -25.57 6.81 16.82
N MET A 388 -24.63 7.41 16.07
CA MET A 388 -24.95 8.44 15.07
C MET A 388 -25.81 7.89 13.91
N MET A 389 -25.71 6.59 13.63
CA MET A 389 -26.42 5.93 12.54
C MET A 389 -27.64 5.11 13.02
N GLN A 390 -28.09 5.32 14.27
CA GLN A 390 -29.28 4.65 14.81
C GLN A 390 -30.48 4.85 13.87
N GLY A 391 -31.09 3.72 13.48
CA GLY A 391 -32.19 3.71 12.51
C GLY A 391 -31.76 3.55 11.04
N ASN A 392 -30.47 3.48 10.75
CA ASN A 392 -29.96 3.16 9.42
C ASN A 392 -29.56 1.67 9.32
N GLU A 393 -30.52 0.83 8.90
CA GLU A 393 -30.32 -0.62 8.76
C GLU A 393 -29.21 -0.98 7.76
N GLU A 394 -29.04 -0.20 6.70
CA GLU A 394 -28.00 -0.43 5.68
C GLU A 394 -26.61 -0.23 6.30
N TYR A 395 -26.43 0.77 7.14
CA TYR A 395 -25.17 1.01 7.82
C TYR A 395 -24.87 -0.06 8.88
N ALA A 396 -25.87 -0.46 9.65
CA ALA A 396 -25.72 -1.54 10.62
C ALA A 396 -25.27 -2.85 9.95
N ASN A 397 -25.86 -3.19 8.81
CA ASN A 397 -25.45 -4.35 8.01
C ASN A 397 -24.02 -4.22 7.49
N LYS A 398 -23.61 -3.02 7.10
CA LYS A 398 -22.24 -2.75 6.64
C LYS A 398 -21.21 -2.97 7.75
N VAL A 399 -21.49 -2.49 8.97
CA VAL A 399 -20.62 -2.71 10.14
C VAL A 399 -20.57 -4.18 10.51
N ASN A 400 -21.73 -4.87 10.57
CA ASN A 400 -21.80 -6.30 10.84
C ASN A 400 -20.96 -7.12 9.87
N ASN A 401 -21.06 -6.85 8.57
CA ASN A 401 -20.28 -7.56 7.56
C ASN A 401 -18.78 -7.25 7.67
N TYR A 402 -18.43 -6.00 8.00
CA TYR A 402 -17.05 -5.63 8.26
C TYR A 402 -16.46 -6.45 9.42
N ILE A 403 -17.14 -6.50 10.55
CA ILE A 403 -16.68 -7.28 11.73
C ILE A 403 -16.57 -8.77 11.39
N LYS A 404 -17.55 -9.34 10.67
CA LYS A 404 -17.46 -10.73 10.18
C LYS A 404 -16.22 -11.00 9.34
N ASN A 405 -15.84 -10.03 8.48
CA ASN A 405 -14.61 -10.16 7.70
C ASN A 405 -13.35 -10.10 8.58
N CYS A 406 -13.38 -9.27 9.63
CA CYS A 406 -12.28 -9.20 10.59
C CYS A 406 -12.02 -10.53 11.31
N ASN A 407 -13.00 -11.43 11.40
CA ASN A 407 -12.83 -12.79 11.94
C ASN A 407 -11.86 -13.68 11.11
N GLN A 408 -11.45 -13.25 9.94
CA GLN A 408 -10.46 -13.96 9.12
C GLN A 408 -9.02 -13.46 9.33
N TYR A 409 -8.84 -12.44 10.16
CA TYR A 409 -7.53 -11.95 10.59
C TYR A 409 -7.11 -12.60 11.90
N ASP A 410 -5.81 -12.71 12.13
CA ASP A 410 -5.25 -13.27 13.37
C ASP A 410 -5.49 -12.33 14.56
N LYS A 411 -5.44 -11.01 14.28
CA LYS A 411 -5.70 -9.97 15.28
C LYS A 411 -6.42 -8.77 14.69
N MET A 412 -7.28 -8.17 15.50
CA MET A 412 -7.89 -6.87 15.24
C MET A 412 -7.50 -5.90 16.34
N TYR A 413 -6.86 -4.81 15.96
CA TYR A 413 -6.51 -3.73 16.88
C TYR A 413 -7.56 -2.64 16.81
N LEU A 414 -8.01 -2.20 17.99
CA LEU A 414 -8.98 -1.12 18.18
C LEU A 414 -8.36 0.00 18.99
N ILE A 415 -8.91 1.17 18.88
CA ILE A 415 -8.31 2.39 19.45
C ILE A 415 -8.46 2.49 20.98
N SER A 416 -9.35 1.70 21.61
CA SER A 416 -9.59 1.78 23.05
C SER A 416 -10.17 0.48 23.64
N ASN A 417 -10.15 0.37 24.97
CA ASN A 417 -10.80 -0.71 25.71
C ASN A 417 -12.32 -0.70 25.49
N GLU A 418 -12.94 0.48 25.49
CA GLU A 418 -14.37 0.66 25.27
C GLU A 418 -14.75 0.12 23.89
N ALA A 419 -13.97 0.49 22.86
CA ALA A 419 -14.18 -0.02 21.51
C ALA A 419 -14.06 -1.55 21.45
N CYS A 420 -13.08 -2.14 22.17
CA CYS A 420 -12.95 -3.59 22.27
C CYS A 420 -14.14 -4.24 22.98
N ASN A 421 -14.61 -3.66 24.09
CA ASN A 421 -15.75 -4.16 24.85
C ASN A 421 -17.03 -4.05 24.03
N TYR A 422 -17.26 -2.88 23.41
CA TYR A 422 -18.40 -2.67 22.54
C TYR A 422 -18.48 -3.71 21.41
N VAL A 423 -17.35 -3.96 20.73
CA VAL A 423 -17.31 -4.97 19.66
C VAL A 423 -17.59 -6.36 20.19
N ARG A 424 -17.05 -6.76 21.35
CA ARG A 424 -17.30 -8.08 21.97
C ARG A 424 -18.76 -8.27 22.38
N GLU A 425 -19.41 -7.23 22.88
CA GLU A 425 -20.77 -7.30 23.40
C GLU A 425 -21.84 -7.25 22.30
N ASN A 426 -21.54 -6.59 21.19
CA ASN A 426 -22.54 -6.28 20.16
C ASN A 426 -22.36 -7.08 18.86
N PHE A 427 -21.21 -7.75 18.67
CA PHE A 427 -20.90 -8.46 17.44
C PHE A 427 -20.37 -9.88 17.69
N ASP A 428 -20.63 -10.76 16.72
CA ASP A 428 -20.04 -12.11 16.71
C ASP A 428 -18.59 -12.04 16.20
N ILE A 429 -17.65 -11.86 17.13
CA ILE A 429 -16.21 -11.72 16.85
C ILE A 429 -15.42 -12.86 17.51
N ASN A 430 -14.67 -13.59 16.68
CA ASN A 430 -13.80 -14.69 17.09
C ASN A 430 -12.31 -14.34 17.02
N THR A 431 -11.98 -13.25 16.34
CA THR A 431 -10.62 -12.72 16.24
C THR A 431 -10.15 -12.16 17.57
N LYS A 432 -8.87 -12.31 17.86
CA LYS A 432 -8.24 -11.70 19.03
C LYS A 432 -8.31 -10.18 18.93
N LEU A 433 -9.04 -9.54 19.85
CA LEU A 433 -9.09 -8.10 19.97
C LEU A 433 -7.99 -7.61 20.90
N GLU A 434 -7.23 -6.62 20.46
CA GLU A 434 -6.20 -5.94 21.23
C GLU A 434 -6.39 -4.43 21.14
N VAL A 435 -6.07 -3.73 22.23
CA VAL A 435 -6.08 -2.26 22.24
C VAL A 435 -4.80 -1.74 21.61
N LEU A 436 -4.94 -0.81 20.69
CA LEU A 436 -3.84 -0.09 20.09
C LEU A 436 -3.41 1.03 21.05
N LYS A 437 -2.42 0.77 21.87
CA LYS A 437 -1.89 1.77 22.84
C LYS A 437 -1.10 2.88 22.17
N ASP A 438 -0.42 2.55 21.08
CA ASP A 438 0.33 3.47 20.22
C ASP A 438 -0.31 3.55 18.84
N ARG A 439 0.24 4.35 17.93
CA ARG A 439 -0.25 4.48 16.54
C ARG A 439 -0.11 3.20 15.72
N ILE A 440 0.78 2.31 16.15
CA ILE A 440 1.02 1.01 15.55
C ILE A 440 1.23 -0.02 16.67
N PRO A 441 0.94 -1.31 16.48
CA PRO A 441 1.23 -2.31 17.48
C PRO A 441 2.68 -2.24 17.97
N LYS A 442 2.89 -2.31 19.29
CA LYS A 442 4.19 -2.09 19.95
C LYS A 442 5.32 -2.95 19.37
N GLU A 443 4.99 -4.14 18.87
CA GLU A 443 5.99 -5.03 18.25
C GLU A 443 6.65 -4.43 17.00
N PHE A 444 5.98 -3.51 16.30
CA PHE A 444 6.50 -2.83 15.11
C PHE A 444 7.13 -1.48 15.40
N ALA A 445 6.87 -0.93 16.59
CA ALA A 445 7.33 0.40 16.95
C ALA A 445 8.83 0.45 17.29
N VAL A 446 9.43 1.61 17.04
CA VAL A 446 10.80 1.92 17.49
C VAL A 446 10.84 1.89 19.01
N THR A 447 11.73 1.07 19.59
CA THR A 447 11.84 0.89 21.04
C THR A 447 12.50 2.07 21.77
N GLN A 448 13.18 2.96 21.05
CA GLN A 448 13.79 4.18 21.60
C GLN A 448 13.44 5.35 20.69
N LYS A 449 12.42 6.11 21.08
CA LYS A 449 12.16 7.42 20.50
C LYS A 449 13.03 8.43 21.27
N VAL A 450 14.04 8.97 20.63
CA VAL A 450 14.79 10.10 21.17
C VAL A 450 14.11 11.36 20.65
N ASN A 451 13.21 11.91 21.44
CA ASN A 451 12.56 13.18 21.12
C ASN A 451 13.43 14.30 21.70
N HIS A 452 14.06 15.08 20.84
CA HIS A 452 14.70 16.32 21.24
C HIS A 452 13.74 17.47 20.98
N CYS A 453 13.35 18.14 22.05
CA CYS A 453 12.56 19.35 21.96
C CYS A 453 13.49 20.56 22.13
N TYR A 454 13.32 21.57 21.32
CA TYR A 454 14.06 22.82 21.47
C TYR A 454 13.19 24.02 21.14
N TYR A 455 13.58 25.16 21.70
CA TYR A 455 12.91 26.42 21.54
C TYR A 455 13.78 27.36 20.71
N GLN A 456 13.21 27.93 19.66
CA GLN A 456 13.91 28.89 18.82
C GLN A 456 12.92 29.92 18.24
N ASN A 457 13.24 31.20 18.37
CA ASN A 457 12.43 32.32 17.84
C ASN A 457 10.95 32.28 18.28
N ASP A 458 10.71 32.04 19.57
CA ASP A 458 9.37 31.91 20.16
C ASP A 458 8.51 30.77 19.56
N GLN A 459 9.13 29.79 18.96
CA GLN A 459 8.46 28.57 18.46
C GLN A 459 9.06 27.33 19.11
N PHE A 460 8.17 26.39 19.44
CA PHE A 460 8.55 25.10 19.98
C PHE A 460 8.67 24.08 18.87
N PHE A 461 9.84 23.45 18.78
CA PHE A 461 10.13 22.44 17.76
C PHE A 461 10.33 21.10 18.44
N VAL A 462 9.65 20.09 17.93
CA VAL A 462 9.90 18.69 18.29
C VAL A 462 10.71 18.05 17.18
N LEU A 463 11.91 17.62 17.54
CA LEU A 463 12.79 16.84 16.69
C LEU A 463 12.54 15.36 16.97
N ASN A 464 11.87 14.69 16.04
CA ASN A 464 11.71 13.25 16.07
C ASN A 464 12.89 12.63 15.30
N GLN A 465 13.83 12.00 16.01
CA GLN A 465 14.89 11.22 15.41
C GLN A 465 14.56 9.74 15.48
N GLN A 466 14.33 9.13 14.34
CA GLN A 466 14.09 7.69 14.25
C GLN A 466 15.42 6.95 14.13
N GLY A 467 15.89 6.34 15.22
CA GLY A 467 17.08 5.48 15.26
C GLY A 467 18.39 6.15 14.85
N SER A 468 19.49 5.43 14.97
CA SER A 468 20.82 5.88 14.51
C SER A 468 20.87 5.89 12.98
N GLY A 469 20.57 7.02 12.37
CA GLY A 469 20.54 7.22 10.90
C GLY A 469 19.16 7.55 10.32
N GLY A 470 18.12 7.70 11.13
CA GLY A 470 16.78 8.10 10.71
C GLY A 470 16.69 9.58 10.29
N ASN A 471 15.69 9.88 9.45
CA ASN A 471 15.41 11.26 9.05
C ASN A 471 14.95 12.09 10.26
N LEU A 472 15.54 13.26 10.43
CA LEU A 472 15.08 14.28 11.36
C LEU A 472 13.79 14.87 10.80
N THR A 473 12.67 14.72 11.51
CA THR A 473 11.43 15.46 11.23
C THR A 473 11.27 16.57 12.25
N ILE A 474 11.04 17.79 11.75
CA ILE A 474 10.78 18.95 12.59
C ILE A 474 9.28 19.22 12.54
N THR A 475 8.62 19.20 13.69
CA THR A 475 7.23 19.58 13.82
C THR A 475 7.13 20.87 14.63
N VAL A 476 6.48 21.90 14.07
CA VAL A 476 6.20 23.15 14.79
C VAL A 476 4.89 22.95 15.55
N VAL A 477 4.92 23.17 16.85
CA VAL A 477 3.76 23.03 17.74
C VAL A 477 3.26 24.42 18.14
N LYS A 478 1.94 24.58 18.15
CA LYS A 478 1.34 25.84 18.66
C LYS A 478 1.67 26.00 20.14
N GLU A 479 2.31 27.12 20.48
CA GLU A 479 2.63 27.44 21.86
C GLU A 479 1.43 28.00 22.62
N PRO A 480 1.37 27.72 23.94
CA PRO A 480 0.48 28.42 24.82
C PRO A 480 0.75 29.93 24.82
N GLU A 481 -0.30 30.72 24.76
CA GLU A 481 -0.18 32.18 24.76
C GLU A 481 0.22 32.69 26.15
N LYS A 482 1.41 33.30 26.28
CA LYS A 482 1.99 33.75 27.56
C LYS A 482 1.08 34.72 28.37
N THR A 483 0.15 35.38 27.71
CA THR A 483 -0.77 36.35 28.32
C THR A 483 -2.12 35.75 28.71
N LYS A 484 -2.31 34.46 28.48
CA LYS A 484 -3.56 33.74 28.72
C LYS A 484 -3.37 32.72 29.82
N TYR A 485 -4.47 32.31 30.43
CA TYR A 485 -4.48 31.13 31.28
C TYR A 485 -4.64 29.89 30.39
N ASN A 486 -3.66 29.02 30.40
CA ASN A 486 -3.60 27.92 29.46
C ASN A 486 -3.86 26.59 30.16
N CYS A 487 -4.95 25.95 29.81
CA CYS A 487 -5.28 24.60 30.22
C CYS A 487 -4.85 23.61 29.16
N VAL A 488 -4.46 22.43 29.56
CA VAL A 488 -4.12 21.32 28.67
C VAL A 488 -4.81 20.04 29.13
N THR A 489 -5.17 19.21 28.20
CA THR A 489 -5.69 17.86 28.45
C THR A 489 -5.25 16.92 27.34
N ASN A 490 -5.12 15.65 27.67
CA ASN A 490 -4.86 14.59 26.68
C ASN A 490 -6.16 13.82 26.42
N ILE A 491 -6.63 13.85 25.19
CA ILE A 491 -7.80 13.05 24.78
C ILE A 491 -7.32 11.63 24.48
N THR A 492 -7.44 10.74 25.44
CA THR A 492 -7.05 9.34 25.31
C THR A 492 -8.06 8.54 24.49
N ASN A 493 -9.33 8.70 24.81
CA ASN A 493 -10.44 8.00 24.18
C ASN A 493 -11.61 8.99 24.07
N TYR A 494 -11.91 9.42 22.85
CA TYR A 494 -13.05 10.32 22.67
C TYR A 494 -14.36 9.62 23.03
N SER A 495 -15.06 10.16 24.03
CA SER A 495 -16.47 9.91 24.27
C SER A 495 -17.19 11.25 24.36
N GLU A 496 -18.40 11.32 23.85
CA GLU A 496 -19.22 12.54 23.87
C GLU A 496 -19.47 13.01 25.31
N GLU A 497 -19.76 12.09 26.21
CA GLU A 497 -19.99 12.35 27.63
C GLU A 497 -18.76 12.94 28.33
N ASN A 498 -17.57 12.35 28.15
CA ASN A 498 -16.34 12.84 28.74
C ASN A 498 -15.94 14.19 28.15
N PHE A 499 -16.22 14.39 26.86
CA PHE A 499 -15.92 15.65 26.20
C PHE A 499 -16.84 16.78 26.66
N GLU A 500 -18.13 16.52 26.87
CA GLU A 500 -19.08 17.48 27.49
C GLU A 500 -18.66 17.83 28.92
N LYS A 501 -18.27 16.84 29.72
CA LYS A 501 -17.76 17.09 31.08
C LYS A 501 -16.49 17.96 31.06
N LEU A 502 -15.56 17.69 30.16
CA LEU A 502 -14.35 18.48 29.98
C LEU A 502 -14.68 19.93 29.60
N LEU A 503 -15.54 20.13 28.60
CA LEU A 503 -15.95 21.47 28.17
C LEU A 503 -16.70 22.25 29.28
N SER A 504 -17.55 21.58 30.03
CA SER A 504 -18.27 22.19 31.18
C SER A 504 -17.27 22.71 32.22
N ARG A 505 -16.24 21.92 32.55
CA ARG A 505 -15.20 22.37 33.48
C ARG A 505 -14.34 23.48 32.92
N PHE A 506 -14.02 23.41 31.63
CA PHE A 506 -13.30 24.51 31.00
C PHE A 506 -14.10 25.81 31.02
N LEU A 507 -15.43 25.74 30.89
CA LEU A 507 -16.29 26.90 31.03
C LEU A 507 -16.29 27.48 32.44
N GLU A 508 -16.28 26.63 33.49
CA GLU A 508 -16.15 27.10 34.89
C GLU A 508 -14.81 27.84 35.08
N ILE A 509 -13.71 27.31 34.55
CA ILE A 509 -12.42 27.99 34.58
C ILE A 509 -12.47 29.31 33.81
N LYS A 510 -13.18 29.37 32.69
CA LYS A 510 -13.32 30.55 31.87
C LYS A 510 -14.16 31.66 32.56
N GLU A 511 -15.12 31.29 33.41
CA GLU A 511 -15.85 32.25 34.25
C GLU A 511 -14.91 32.98 35.24
N GLU A 512 -13.93 32.27 35.81
CA GLU A 512 -12.93 32.86 36.71
C GLU A 512 -11.77 33.55 35.95
N LYS A 513 -11.39 32.98 34.80
CA LYS A 513 -10.26 33.39 33.96
C LYS A 513 -10.77 33.73 32.55
N ALA A 514 -11.33 34.89 32.35
CA ALA A 514 -12.01 35.31 31.12
C ALA A 514 -11.23 35.10 29.81
N HIS A 515 -9.93 34.93 29.89
CA HIS A 515 -9.06 34.71 28.74
C HIS A 515 -8.41 33.30 28.74
N ALA A 516 -9.02 32.33 29.41
CA ALA A 516 -8.53 30.94 29.40
C ALA A 516 -8.57 30.33 27.99
N LYS A 517 -7.59 29.51 27.70
CA LYS A 517 -7.48 28.72 26.46
C LYS A 517 -7.29 27.24 26.82
N LEU A 518 -7.92 26.37 26.06
CA LEU A 518 -7.78 24.92 26.22
C LEU A 518 -7.02 24.32 25.04
N TYR A 519 -6.04 23.50 25.36
CA TYR A 519 -5.24 22.78 24.39
C TYR A 519 -5.53 21.28 24.53
N LEU A 520 -6.13 20.71 23.50
CA LEU A 520 -6.45 19.30 23.42
C LEU A 520 -5.30 18.56 22.76
N LEU A 521 -4.61 17.75 23.53
CA LEU A 521 -3.54 16.88 23.01
C LEU A 521 -4.22 15.64 22.40
N ASP A 522 -4.18 15.56 21.08
CA ASP A 522 -4.64 14.38 20.35
C ASP A 522 -3.45 13.62 19.81
N ASN A 523 -3.01 12.62 20.55
CA ASN A 523 -1.82 11.86 20.19
C ASN A 523 -1.99 10.97 18.97
N ILE A 524 -3.24 10.63 18.59
CA ILE A 524 -3.43 9.63 17.55
C ILE A 524 -4.83 9.67 17.02
N ARG A 525 -5.73 10.14 17.85
CA ARG A 525 -7.08 9.69 17.87
C ARG A 525 -7.94 10.88 17.58
N TYR A 526 -8.43 10.87 16.46
CA TYR A 526 -9.66 11.38 15.94
C TYR A 526 -10.37 12.46 16.76
N VAL A 527 -10.02 13.69 16.55
CA VAL A 527 -10.94 14.79 16.79
C VAL A 527 -11.87 14.84 15.57
N SER A 528 -13.05 14.23 15.72
CA SER A 528 -14.04 14.10 14.65
C SER A 528 -14.70 15.45 14.35
N ASP A 529 -15.37 15.53 13.19
CA ASP A 529 -16.29 16.64 12.87
C ASP A 529 -17.31 16.87 14.01
N ALA A 530 -17.61 15.86 14.83
CA ALA A 530 -18.45 15.94 16.02
C ALA A 530 -17.85 16.85 17.13
N VAL A 531 -16.54 16.75 17.40
CA VAL A 531 -15.86 17.65 18.36
C VAL A 531 -15.96 19.09 17.88
N TYR A 532 -15.69 19.31 16.61
CA TYR A 532 -15.81 20.66 16.05
C TYR A 532 -17.25 21.18 16.07
N ALA A 533 -18.24 20.33 15.84
CA ALA A 533 -19.65 20.70 15.95
C ALA A 533 -20.01 21.09 17.40
N GLN A 534 -19.59 20.31 18.40
CA GLN A 534 -19.81 20.65 19.81
C GLN A 534 -19.12 21.97 20.22
N LEU A 535 -17.91 22.22 19.71
CA LEU A 535 -17.22 23.49 19.97
C LEU A 535 -17.95 24.69 19.34
N ASP A 536 -18.53 24.49 18.16
CA ASP A 536 -19.34 25.52 17.49
C ASP A 536 -20.66 25.76 18.24
N ASP A 537 -21.33 24.70 18.69
CA ASP A 537 -22.60 24.80 19.48
C ASP A 537 -22.40 25.50 20.82
N MET A 538 -21.23 25.39 21.43
CA MET A 538 -20.87 26.01 22.70
C MET A 538 -20.15 27.36 22.56
N ASP A 539 -19.92 27.85 21.33
CA ASP A 539 -19.16 29.08 21.03
C ASP A 539 -17.73 29.07 21.60
N LEU A 540 -17.09 27.90 21.57
CA LEU A 540 -15.74 27.67 22.10
C LEU A 540 -14.66 27.50 21.02
N ARG A 541 -15.03 27.66 19.76
CA ARG A 541 -14.12 27.43 18.63
C ARG A 541 -12.82 28.23 18.67
N ASP A 542 -12.91 29.46 19.17
CA ASP A 542 -11.78 30.38 19.27
C ASP A 542 -10.93 30.17 20.54
N ASP A 543 -11.44 29.42 21.51
CA ASP A 543 -10.79 29.22 22.80
C ASP A 543 -10.21 27.82 22.98
N VAL A 544 -10.52 26.89 22.07
CA VAL A 544 -10.03 25.51 22.13
C VAL A 544 -9.15 25.20 20.93
N TYR A 545 -7.95 24.74 21.21
CA TYR A 545 -6.95 24.37 20.19
C TYR A 545 -6.68 22.89 20.21
N VAL A 546 -6.74 22.24 19.05
CA VAL A 546 -6.34 20.85 18.90
C VAL A 546 -4.88 20.77 18.50
N VAL A 547 -4.08 20.14 19.34
CA VAL A 547 -2.65 19.90 19.10
C VAL A 547 -2.45 18.44 18.74
N CYS A 548 -2.36 18.19 17.45
CA CYS A 548 -2.25 16.82 16.94
C CYS A 548 -0.81 16.34 16.82
N GLY A 549 -0.58 15.11 17.29
CA GLY A 549 0.52 14.25 16.87
C GLY A 549 1.92 14.64 17.29
N VAL A 550 2.06 15.21 18.43
CA VAL A 550 3.35 15.52 18.99
C VAL A 550 3.52 14.68 20.26
N ASP A 551 4.59 13.89 20.31
CA ASP A 551 5.06 13.32 21.58
C ASP A 551 5.62 14.49 22.38
N LEU A 552 4.86 15.01 23.30
CA LEU A 552 5.21 16.17 24.11
C LEU A 552 6.12 15.74 25.24
N ASN A 553 7.06 16.61 25.55
CA ASN A 553 7.94 16.44 26.68
C ASN A 553 7.58 17.40 27.81
N ASP A 554 8.26 17.22 28.94
CA ASP A 554 8.12 18.03 30.16
C ASP A 554 8.25 19.54 29.90
N GLN A 555 9.09 19.95 28.94
CA GLN A 555 9.30 21.37 28.61
C GLN A 555 8.07 22.02 27.96
N TYR A 556 7.31 21.28 27.20
CA TYR A 556 6.06 21.79 26.62
C TYR A 556 4.94 21.80 27.67
N LEU A 557 4.78 20.71 28.42
CA LEU A 557 3.79 20.62 29.49
C LEU A 557 3.99 21.70 30.57
N ALA A 558 5.23 22.00 30.91
CA ALA A 558 5.55 23.06 31.88
C ALA A 558 5.13 24.49 31.46
N LYS A 559 4.64 24.68 30.24
CA LYS A 559 4.14 25.98 29.75
C LYS A 559 2.67 26.22 30.00
N PHE A 560 1.96 25.22 30.52
CA PHE A 560 0.55 25.33 30.86
C PHE A 560 0.37 25.67 32.34
N ASP A 561 -0.76 26.28 32.64
CA ASP A 561 -1.10 26.66 34.02
C ASP A 561 -1.79 25.50 34.73
N GLN A 562 -2.57 24.70 33.97
CA GLN A 562 -3.39 23.64 34.52
C GLN A 562 -3.58 22.47 33.57
N TYR A 563 -3.57 21.26 34.13
CA TYR A 563 -3.92 20.02 33.43
C TYR A 563 -5.33 19.59 33.84
N LEU A 564 -6.18 19.33 32.85
CA LEU A 564 -7.52 18.80 33.06
C LEU A 564 -7.52 17.31 32.75
N ILE A 565 -7.99 16.49 33.67
CA ILE A 565 -8.16 15.05 33.41
C ILE A 565 -9.35 14.87 32.48
N TYR A 566 -9.13 14.18 31.38
CA TYR A 566 -10.17 13.94 30.37
C TYR A 566 -11.11 12.78 30.78
N ASP A 567 -10.53 11.65 31.16
CA ASP A 567 -11.26 10.46 31.58
C ASP A 567 -10.98 10.16 33.06
N TYR A 568 -11.94 10.44 33.92
CA TYR A 568 -11.83 10.24 35.35
C TYR A 568 -11.99 8.81 35.79
N ASP A 569 -12.67 8.01 34.98
CA ASP A 569 -12.91 6.60 35.29
C ASP A 569 -11.69 5.75 34.96
N ASN A 570 -10.81 6.23 34.03
CA ASN A 570 -9.60 5.53 33.61
C ASN A 570 -8.40 6.50 33.50
N PRO A 571 -8.02 7.19 34.58
CA PRO A 571 -6.93 8.19 34.54
C PRO A 571 -5.56 7.56 34.22
N GLU A 572 -5.38 6.27 34.46
CA GLU A 572 -4.14 5.53 34.12
C GLU A 572 -3.93 5.35 32.60
N GLU A 573 -4.92 5.59 31.78
CA GLU A 573 -4.78 5.58 30.33
C GLU A 573 -4.18 6.87 29.79
N ASP A 574 -4.11 7.92 30.62
CA ASP A 574 -3.53 9.19 30.24
C ASP A 574 -2.00 9.18 30.41
N ILE A 575 -1.31 9.03 29.30
CA ILE A 575 0.15 8.89 29.25
C ILE A 575 0.93 10.13 29.74
N TYR A 576 0.29 11.29 29.84
CA TYR A 576 0.91 12.54 30.30
C TYR A 576 0.56 12.91 31.74
N LEU A 577 -0.35 12.21 32.37
CA LEU A 577 -0.86 12.58 33.69
C LEU A 577 0.24 12.55 34.76
N ASP A 578 1.12 11.55 34.73
CA ASP A 578 2.20 11.42 35.71
C ASP A 578 3.27 12.51 35.53
N GLU A 579 3.57 12.90 34.29
CA GLU A 579 4.45 14.04 33.99
C GLU A 579 3.77 15.34 34.38
N ALA A 580 2.51 15.53 34.07
CA ALA A 580 1.74 16.73 34.40
C ALA A 580 1.69 16.96 35.93
N ARG A 581 1.48 15.90 36.72
CA ARG A 581 1.49 15.97 38.20
C ARG A 581 2.79 16.53 38.81
N LYS A 582 3.90 16.38 38.10
CA LYS A 582 5.20 16.88 38.55
C LYS A 582 5.42 18.35 38.20
N LEU A 583 4.75 18.86 37.18
CA LEU A 583 5.08 20.14 36.55
C LEU A 583 4.03 21.22 36.73
N ILE A 584 2.75 20.88 36.77
CA ILE A 584 1.64 21.84 36.75
C ILE A 584 0.48 21.42 37.67
N THR A 585 -0.45 22.33 37.90
CA THR A 585 -1.62 22.06 38.71
C THR A 585 -2.56 21.09 37.99
N ILE A 586 -3.02 20.04 38.69
CA ILE A 586 -4.02 19.12 38.19
C ILE A 586 -5.40 19.58 38.69
N CYS A 587 -6.36 19.62 37.78
CA CYS A 587 -7.75 19.78 38.13
C CYS A 587 -8.42 18.41 38.13
N GLU A 588 -8.77 17.96 39.32
CA GLU A 588 -9.55 16.74 39.55
C GLU A 588 -11.04 16.99 39.38
#